data_b1e88e0fdf9bc00da40775c72c9379e0
#
_entry.id   b1e88e0fdf9bc00da40775c72c9379e0
#
_cell.length_a   1.000
_cell.length_b   1.000
_cell.length_c   1.000
_cell.angle_alpha   90.00
_cell.angle_beta   90.00
_cell.angle_gamma   90.00
#
_symmetry.space_group_name_H-M   'P 1'
#
loop_
_entity.id
_entity.type
_entity.pdbx_description
1 polymer ?
#
loop_
_entity_poly.entity_id
_entity_poly.type
_entity_poly.pdbx_seq_one_letter_code
_entity_poly.pdbx_strand_id
1 'polypeptide(L)'
;RNGFYFLLSVNSIIILISSAVIARVEHHNFIDAIWWSVATVTTVGYGDIVPKTLVGKAVAVILMFSGIATLGLLTSSLNNIFVRSGRQTERKLAELEKELAEQRVILEEIRSTVIMINSKMDDTDD
;
A
#
# COMPACT_ATOMS: atom_id res chain seq x y z
N ARG A 1 2.90 -7.83 7.08
CA ARG A 1 4.15 -8.13 6.33
C ARG A 1 4.17 -9.57 5.80
N ASN A 2 3.57 -10.53 6.53
CA ASN A 2 3.51 -11.94 6.11
C ASN A 2 2.51 -12.23 4.97
N GLY A 3 1.42 -11.47 4.87
CA GLY A 3 0.40 -11.68 3.83
C GLY A 3 0.90 -11.41 2.41
N PHE A 4 1.79 -10.43 2.23
CA PHE A 4 2.37 -10.12 0.93
C PHE A 4 3.26 -11.26 0.39
N TYR A 5 4.14 -11.79 1.23
CA TYR A 5 4.99 -12.93 0.85
C TYR A 5 4.17 -14.19 0.57
N PHE A 6 3.11 -14.42 1.35
CA PHE A 6 2.17 -15.52 1.10
C PHE A 6 1.51 -15.41 -0.28
N LEU A 7 1.03 -14.23 -0.64
CA LEU A 7 0.41 -14.00 -1.95
C LEU A 7 1.39 -14.19 -3.11
N LEU A 8 2.63 -13.70 -2.97
CA LEU A 8 3.66 -13.92 -3.97
C LEU A 8 3.98 -15.40 -4.13
N SER A 9 4.08 -16.14 -3.02
CA SER A 9 4.35 -17.57 -3.05
C SER A 9 3.24 -18.36 -3.75
N VAL A 10 1.98 -18.07 -3.42
CA VAL A 10 0.81 -18.70 -4.05
C VAL A 10 0.78 -18.41 -5.55
N ASN A 11 1.01 -17.15 -5.94
CA ASN A 11 1.02 -16.78 -7.35
C ASN A 11 2.18 -17.43 -8.12
N SER A 12 3.37 -17.52 -7.51
CA SER A 12 4.51 -18.23 -8.11
C SER A 12 4.20 -19.72 -8.34
N ILE A 13 3.53 -20.37 -7.40
CA ILE A 13 3.10 -21.77 -7.54
C ILE A 13 2.09 -21.92 -8.69
N ILE A 14 1.11 -21.02 -8.78
CA ILE A 14 0.13 -21.03 -9.87
C ILE A 14 0.82 -20.88 -11.23
N ILE A 15 1.77 -19.95 -11.35
CA ILE A 15 2.55 -19.75 -12.58
C ILE A 15 3.30 -21.04 -12.96
N LEU A 16 4.00 -21.66 -12.02
CA LEU A 16 4.78 -22.88 -12.28
C LEU A 16 3.88 -24.05 -12.71
N ILE A 17 2.75 -24.25 -12.03
CA ILE A 17 1.79 -25.31 -12.39
C ILE A 17 1.20 -25.05 -13.78
N SER A 18 0.75 -23.82 -14.04
CA SER A 18 0.20 -23.43 -15.33
C SER A 18 1.19 -23.61 -16.46
N SER A 19 2.45 -23.23 -16.24
CA SER A 19 3.55 -23.41 -17.21
C SER A 19 3.80 -24.89 -17.50
N ALA A 20 3.81 -25.74 -16.49
CA ALA A 20 4.01 -27.17 -16.66
C ALA A 20 2.85 -27.83 -17.45
N VAL A 21 1.62 -27.43 -17.20
CA VAL A 21 0.45 -27.92 -17.94
C VAL A 21 0.48 -27.43 -19.38
N ILE A 22 0.71 -26.15 -19.63
CA ILE A 22 0.77 -25.56 -20.98
C ILE A 22 1.92 -26.17 -21.79
N ALA A 23 3.10 -26.34 -21.22
CA ALA A 23 4.24 -26.96 -21.90
C ALA A 23 3.88 -28.36 -22.41
N ARG A 24 3.12 -29.13 -21.64
CA ARG A 24 2.72 -30.50 -22.02
C ARG A 24 1.55 -30.53 -23.00
N VAL A 25 0.53 -29.73 -22.76
CA VAL A 25 -0.74 -29.79 -23.51
C VAL A 25 -0.63 -29.10 -24.87
N GLU A 26 0.13 -28.00 -24.92
CA GLU A 26 0.35 -27.23 -26.16
C GLU A 26 1.65 -27.60 -26.88
N HIS A 27 2.43 -28.57 -26.35
CA HIS A 27 3.72 -29.00 -26.90
C HIS A 27 4.75 -27.87 -27.03
N HIS A 28 4.72 -26.92 -26.12
CA HIS A 28 5.71 -25.84 -26.04
C HIS A 28 6.90 -26.22 -25.16
N ASN A 29 8.03 -25.54 -25.39
CA ASN A 29 9.16 -25.60 -24.47
C ASN A 29 8.73 -25.03 -23.10
N PHE A 30 9.25 -25.59 -22.01
CA PHE A 30 8.93 -25.15 -20.65
C PHE A 30 9.27 -23.67 -20.40
N ILE A 31 10.36 -23.18 -20.99
CA ILE A 31 10.77 -21.77 -20.89
C ILE A 31 9.72 -20.85 -21.56
N ASP A 32 9.25 -21.25 -22.75
CA ASP A 32 8.22 -20.49 -23.48
C ASP A 32 6.88 -20.51 -22.73
N ALA A 33 6.55 -21.62 -22.08
CA ALA A 33 5.37 -21.74 -21.25
C ALA A 33 5.43 -20.86 -19.99
N ILE A 34 6.61 -20.75 -19.35
CA ILE A 34 6.84 -19.79 -18.25
C ILE A 34 6.68 -18.36 -18.74
N TRP A 35 7.31 -18.02 -19.84
CA TRP A 35 7.19 -16.69 -20.46
C TRP A 35 5.73 -16.32 -20.70
N TRP A 36 4.97 -17.21 -21.37
CA TRP A 36 3.55 -17.02 -21.59
C TRP A 36 2.75 -16.85 -20.29
N SER A 37 3.02 -17.68 -19.28
CA SER A 37 2.32 -17.62 -18.00
C SER A 37 2.58 -16.30 -17.27
N VAL A 38 3.83 -15.80 -17.29
CA VAL A 38 4.18 -14.49 -16.70
C VAL A 38 3.54 -13.37 -17.48
N ALA A 39 3.59 -13.37 -18.82
CA ALA A 39 2.96 -12.37 -19.66
C ALA A 39 1.43 -12.31 -19.45
N THR A 40 0.81 -13.47 -19.20
CA THR A 40 -0.64 -13.58 -18.98
C THR A 40 -1.04 -13.12 -17.58
N VAL A 41 -0.36 -13.56 -16.53
CA VAL A 41 -0.67 -13.19 -15.14
C VAL A 41 -0.42 -11.71 -14.86
N THR A 42 0.56 -11.13 -15.55
CA THR A 42 0.84 -9.67 -15.47
C THR A 42 -0.07 -8.83 -16.37
N THR A 43 -1.01 -9.46 -17.07
CA THR A 43 -1.95 -8.80 -18.00
C THR A 43 -1.31 -8.11 -19.21
N VAL A 44 -0.04 -8.40 -19.51
CA VAL A 44 0.68 -7.87 -20.68
C VAL A 44 0.18 -8.52 -21.97
N GLY A 45 0.15 -9.88 -22.00
CA GLY A 45 -0.45 -10.67 -23.08
C GLY A 45 0.06 -10.30 -24.48
N TYR A 46 1.35 -10.53 -24.77
CA TYR A 46 1.93 -10.20 -26.09
C TYR A 46 1.24 -10.90 -27.26
N GLY A 47 0.56 -12.04 -27.02
CA GLY A 47 -0.14 -12.80 -28.07
C GLY A 47 0.77 -13.63 -28.98
N ASP A 48 2.04 -13.74 -28.65
CA ASP A 48 3.04 -14.58 -29.32
C ASP A 48 2.78 -16.07 -29.11
N ILE A 49 2.29 -16.43 -27.92
CA ILE A 49 1.84 -17.78 -27.55
C ILE A 49 0.38 -17.70 -27.11
N VAL A 50 -0.48 -18.52 -27.71
CA VAL A 50 -1.90 -18.58 -27.37
C VAL A 50 -2.32 -20.05 -27.28
N PRO A 51 -2.90 -20.49 -26.14
CA PRO A 51 -3.41 -21.83 -25.99
C PRO A 51 -4.51 -22.15 -27.00
N LYS A 52 -4.39 -23.28 -27.70
CA LYS A 52 -5.34 -23.74 -28.70
C LYS A 52 -6.26 -24.82 -28.16
N THR A 53 -5.76 -25.65 -27.25
CA THR A 53 -6.52 -26.76 -26.66
C THR A 53 -7.54 -26.28 -25.63
N LEU A 54 -8.57 -27.06 -25.38
CA LEU A 54 -9.59 -26.76 -24.38
C LEU A 54 -8.97 -26.67 -22.96
N VAL A 55 -8.04 -27.58 -22.65
CA VAL A 55 -7.34 -27.61 -21.36
C VAL A 55 -6.45 -26.37 -21.22
N GLY A 56 -5.70 -26.02 -22.27
CA GLY A 56 -4.86 -24.83 -22.27
C GLY A 56 -5.68 -23.54 -22.05
N LYS A 57 -6.84 -23.43 -22.70
CA LYS A 57 -7.76 -22.30 -22.51
C LYS A 57 -8.33 -22.25 -21.09
N ALA A 58 -8.67 -23.39 -20.49
CA ALA A 58 -9.15 -23.45 -19.11
C ALA A 58 -8.07 -22.99 -18.12
N VAL A 59 -6.82 -23.43 -18.30
CA VAL A 59 -5.67 -22.98 -17.51
C VAL A 59 -5.44 -21.48 -17.69
N ALA A 60 -5.55 -20.97 -18.92
CA ALA A 60 -5.44 -19.55 -19.20
C ALA A 60 -6.44 -18.72 -18.40
N VAL A 61 -7.71 -19.13 -18.37
CA VAL A 61 -8.77 -18.44 -17.61
C VAL A 61 -8.43 -18.39 -16.12
N ILE A 62 -8.01 -19.50 -15.53
CA ILE A 62 -7.60 -19.54 -14.11
C ILE A 62 -6.44 -18.60 -13.85
N LEU A 63 -5.44 -18.60 -14.73
CA LEU A 63 -4.26 -17.75 -14.62
C LEU A 63 -4.61 -16.26 -14.73
N MET A 64 -5.50 -15.89 -15.64
CA MET A 64 -6.00 -14.51 -15.81
C MET A 64 -6.71 -14.01 -14.55
N PHE A 65 -7.61 -14.81 -13.97
CA PHE A 65 -8.29 -14.45 -12.72
C PHE A 65 -7.32 -14.32 -11.55
N SER A 66 -6.30 -15.19 -11.46
CA SER A 66 -5.27 -15.09 -10.42
C SER A 66 -4.45 -13.80 -10.54
N GLY A 67 -4.15 -13.37 -11.77
CA GLY A 67 -3.45 -12.11 -12.04
C GLY A 67 -4.26 -10.89 -11.57
N ILE A 68 -5.54 -10.82 -11.95
CA ILE A 68 -6.44 -9.74 -11.54
C ILE A 68 -6.57 -9.69 -10.01
N ALA A 69 -6.74 -10.83 -9.36
CA ALA A 69 -6.82 -10.91 -7.90
C ALA A 69 -5.54 -10.42 -7.22
N THR A 70 -4.38 -10.78 -7.75
CA THR A 70 -3.08 -10.35 -7.22
C THR A 70 -2.88 -8.83 -7.33
N LEU A 71 -3.25 -8.24 -8.47
CA LEU A 71 -3.18 -6.77 -8.66
C LEU A 71 -4.12 -6.04 -7.70
N GLY A 72 -5.34 -6.54 -7.50
CA GLY A 72 -6.29 -5.96 -6.54
C GLY A 72 -5.77 -5.98 -5.10
N LEU A 73 -5.16 -7.08 -4.68
CA LEU A 73 -4.55 -7.21 -3.35
C LEU A 73 -3.30 -6.34 -3.18
N LEU A 74 -2.50 -6.19 -4.24
CA LEU A 74 -1.35 -5.28 -4.25
C LEU A 74 -1.79 -3.83 -4.03
N THR A 75 -2.80 -3.39 -4.77
CA THR A 75 -3.39 -2.04 -4.63
C THR A 75 -3.97 -1.81 -3.24
N SER A 76 -4.67 -2.79 -2.68
CA SER A 76 -5.19 -2.74 -1.30
C SER A 76 -4.07 -2.62 -0.26
N SER A 77 -2.96 -3.32 -0.44
CA SER A 77 -1.80 -3.26 0.45
C SER A 77 -1.14 -1.88 0.44
N LEU A 78 -1.02 -1.26 -0.73
CA LEU A 78 -0.50 0.11 -0.87
C LEU A 78 -1.42 1.14 -0.20
N ASN A 79 -2.74 1.02 -0.39
CA ASN A 79 -3.71 1.91 0.23
C ASN A 79 -3.61 1.90 1.77
N ASN A 80 -3.40 0.74 2.39
CA ASN A 80 -3.20 0.63 3.84
C ASN A 80 -1.97 1.39 4.34
N ILE A 81 -0.90 1.47 3.55
CA ILE A 81 0.31 2.21 3.90
C ILE A 81 0.02 3.72 3.87
N PHE A 82 -0.65 4.21 2.83
CA PHE A 82 -1.00 5.63 2.70
C PHE A 82 -1.99 6.10 3.78
N VAL A 83 -3.01 5.31 4.08
CA VAL A 83 -4.01 5.64 5.11
C VAL A 83 -3.37 5.67 6.51
N ARG A 84 -2.45 4.76 6.81
CA ARG A 84 -1.73 4.77 8.10
C ARG A 84 -0.82 6.00 8.23
N SER A 85 -0.13 6.38 7.17
CA SER A 85 0.73 7.57 7.14
C SER A 85 -0.08 8.85 7.35
N GLY A 86 -1.23 9.00 6.68
CA GLY A 86 -2.13 10.15 6.85
C GLY A 86 -2.64 10.30 8.29
N ARG A 87 -3.12 9.21 8.90
CA ARG A 87 -3.60 9.21 10.28
C ARG A 87 -2.52 9.54 11.32
N GLN A 88 -1.26 9.16 11.08
CA GLN A 88 -0.16 9.54 11.95
C GLN A 88 0.14 11.04 11.86
N THR A 89 0.06 11.61 10.68
CA THR A 89 0.27 13.04 10.47
C THR A 89 -0.83 13.86 11.14
N GLU A 90 -2.10 13.47 11.00
CA GLU A 90 -3.23 14.13 11.67
C GLU A 90 -3.12 14.07 13.21
N ARG A 91 -2.70 12.92 13.76
CA ARG A 91 -2.50 12.81 15.21
C ARG A 91 -1.38 13.72 15.72
N LYS A 92 -0.26 13.80 15.00
CA LYS A 92 0.84 14.71 15.35
C LYS A 92 0.44 16.18 15.23
N LEU A 93 -0.36 16.54 14.23
CA LEU A 93 -0.89 17.89 14.10
C LEU A 93 -1.81 18.25 15.27
N ALA A 94 -2.72 17.37 15.66
CA ALA A 94 -3.61 17.58 16.80
C ALA A 94 -2.85 17.69 18.14
N GLU A 95 -1.77 16.93 18.31
CA GLU A 95 -0.90 17.00 19.48
C GLU A 95 -0.13 18.33 19.54
N LEU A 96 0.43 18.77 18.42
CA LEU A 96 1.09 20.09 18.31
C LEU A 96 0.14 21.26 18.52
N GLU A 97 -1.09 21.18 18.00
CA GLU A 97 -2.11 22.22 18.25
C GLU A 97 -2.46 22.31 19.73
N LYS A 98 -2.53 21.18 20.43
CA LYS A 98 -2.78 21.16 21.88
C LYS A 98 -1.62 21.78 22.66
N GLU A 99 -0.37 21.42 22.33
CA GLU A 99 0.81 22.03 22.94
C GLU A 99 0.87 23.54 22.73
N LEU A 100 0.55 24.00 21.51
CA LEU A 100 0.48 25.43 21.20
C LEU A 100 -0.62 26.14 21.99
N ALA A 101 -1.76 25.51 22.21
CA ALA A 101 -2.84 26.07 23.02
C ALA A 101 -2.41 26.19 24.50
N GLU A 102 -1.76 25.18 25.07
CA GLU A 102 -1.22 25.23 26.42
C GLU A 102 -0.15 26.33 26.59
N GLN A 103 0.76 26.46 25.63
CA GLN A 103 1.77 27.53 25.65
C GLN A 103 1.14 28.92 25.56
N ARG A 104 0.07 29.10 24.77
CA ARG A 104 -0.65 30.39 24.71
C ARG A 104 -1.29 30.76 26.03
N VAL A 105 -1.86 29.82 26.75
CA VAL A 105 -2.45 30.06 28.08
C VAL A 105 -1.39 30.54 29.06
N ILE A 106 -0.23 29.87 29.09
CA ILE A 106 0.90 30.25 29.95
C ILE A 106 1.41 31.66 29.60
N LEU A 107 1.53 31.98 28.31
CA LEU A 107 1.97 33.30 27.86
C LEU A 107 0.98 34.40 28.27
N GLU A 108 -0.33 34.17 28.18
CA GLU A 108 -1.35 35.14 28.65
C GLU A 108 -1.30 35.30 30.17
N GLU A 109 -1.07 34.27 30.94
CA GLU A 109 -0.90 34.34 32.39
C GLU A 109 0.33 35.15 32.78
N ILE A 110 1.49 34.91 32.14
CA ILE A 110 2.73 35.66 32.33
C ILE A 110 2.48 37.13 31.97
N ARG A 111 1.86 37.39 30.82
CA ARG A 111 1.53 38.74 30.37
C ARG A 111 0.68 39.49 31.37
N SER A 112 -0.38 38.89 31.89
CA SER A 112 -1.27 39.49 32.90
C SER A 112 -0.54 39.80 34.19
N THR A 113 0.35 38.88 34.61
CA THR A 113 1.17 39.08 35.81
C THR A 113 2.18 40.23 35.65
N VAL A 114 2.84 40.33 34.49
CA VAL A 114 3.75 41.45 34.18
C VAL A 114 3.01 42.78 34.15
N ILE A 115 1.83 42.83 33.56
CA ILE A 115 1.03 44.09 33.57
C ILE A 115 0.65 44.47 34.98
N MET A 116 0.27 43.53 35.84
CA MET A 116 -0.11 43.76 37.22
C MET A 116 1.08 44.26 38.08
N ILE A 117 2.28 43.73 37.86
CA ILE A 117 3.50 44.15 38.53
C ILE A 117 3.86 45.57 38.08
N ASN A 118 3.79 45.86 36.79
CA ASN A 118 4.14 47.18 36.25
C ASN A 118 3.20 48.27 36.78
N SER A 119 1.85 48.00 36.86
CA SER A 119 0.89 48.93 37.44
C SER A 119 1.16 49.20 38.94
N LYS A 120 1.64 48.19 39.66
CA LYS A 120 1.93 48.32 41.09
C LYS A 120 3.24 49.07 41.37
N MET A 121 4.18 49.07 40.45
CA MET A 121 5.41 49.87 40.51
C MET A 121 5.14 51.34 40.23
N ASP A 122 4.25 51.66 39.29
CA ASP A 122 3.83 53.02 38.97
C ASP A 122 3.10 53.69 40.16
N ASP A 123 2.30 52.92 40.94
CA ASP A 123 1.60 53.42 42.13
C ASP A 123 2.50 53.66 43.35
N THR A 124 3.76 53.21 43.34
CA THR A 124 4.71 53.38 44.44
C THR A 124 5.72 54.54 44.25
N ASP A 125 5.72 55.16 43.07
CA ASP A 125 6.64 56.28 42.74
C ASP A 125 5.93 57.66 42.87
N ASP A 126 4.62 57.73 43.28
CA ASP A 126 3.90 58.94 43.64
C ASP A 126 3.74 59.05 45.18
#